data_4437b422b104ba9708753bf1bb14f03c
#
_entry.id   4437b422b104ba9708753bf1bb14f03c
#
_cell.length_a   1.000
_cell.length_b   1.000
_cell.length_c   1.000
_cell.angle_alpha   90.00
_cell.angle_beta   90.00
_cell.angle_gamma   90.00
#
_symmetry.space_group_name_H-M   'P 1'
#
loop_
_entity.id
_entity.type
_entity.pdbx_description
1 polymer ?
#
loop_
_entity_poly.entity_id
_entity_poly.type
_entity_poly.pdbx_seq_one_letter_code
_entity_poly.pdbx_strand_id
1 'polypeptide(L)'
;PVQIPIFLGYENPDVNAGDMHTNGFDLELRWRDRIGKVDYWAALNLSDYTSMMGNMRGTEFTGVKINREGSEFMNWYGYVCDGIYQTQTDVDNSPKLNNNVAVGDLKYRDISGPDGKPDGKISAEYDRVPLKGSLPHFVYGLNLGAAYNGFDFSLSFQGVGKQWSRKTPVMVEGLVNNWTNFPELIDGQYWSKYNTAEQNAAAQ
;
A
#
# COMPACT_ATOMS: atom_id res chain seq x y z
N PRO A 1 4.69 16.55 18.44
CA PRO A 1 4.60 17.66 19.37
C PRO A 1 4.10 17.19 20.73
N VAL A 2 4.66 17.72 21.82
CA VAL A 2 4.13 17.52 23.17
C VAL A 2 2.83 18.29 23.25
N GLN A 3 1.73 17.63 23.61
CA GLN A 3 0.44 18.32 23.78
C GLN A 3 0.51 19.19 25.05
N ILE A 4 0.49 20.49 24.86
CA ILE A 4 0.33 21.47 25.93
C ILE A 4 -1.16 21.84 25.99
N PRO A 5 -1.77 21.91 27.20
CA PRO A 5 -3.15 22.33 27.33
C PRO A 5 -3.39 23.71 26.69
N ILE A 6 -4.41 23.80 25.85
CA ILE A 6 -4.69 24.99 25.01
C ILE A 6 -4.90 26.29 25.81
N PHE A 7 -5.31 26.16 27.07
CA PHE A 7 -5.55 27.31 27.95
C PHE A 7 -4.26 28.02 28.37
N LEU A 8 -3.08 27.44 28.10
CA LEU A 8 -1.80 28.11 28.40
C LEU A 8 -1.38 29.09 27.30
N GLY A 9 -2.08 29.13 26.16
CA GLY A 9 -1.86 30.10 25.10
C GLY A 9 -0.56 29.95 24.32
N TYR A 10 0.14 28.84 24.47
CA TYR A 10 1.39 28.51 23.76
C TYR A 10 1.13 27.47 22.68
N GLU A 11 1.83 27.59 21.55
CA GLU A 11 1.87 26.51 20.56
C GLU A 11 2.67 25.32 21.11
N ASN A 12 2.27 24.12 20.68
CA ASN A 12 2.98 22.90 21.09
C ASN A 12 4.42 22.91 20.56
N PRO A 13 5.44 22.78 21.42
CA PRO A 13 6.82 22.76 20.97
C PRO A 13 7.12 21.48 20.19
N ASP A 14 7.94 21.61 19.17
CA ASP A 14 8.53 20.46 18.49
C ASP A 14 9.61 19.83 19.36
N VAL A 15 9.53 18.52 19.51
CA VAL A 15 10.53 17.72 20.26
C VAL A 15 10.99 16.56 19.39
N ASN A 16 12.22 16.11 19.61
CA ASN A 16 12.71 14.88 19.01
C ASN A 16 11.96 13.68 19.61
N ALA A 17 10.92 13.24 18.90
CA ALA A 17 10.00 12.20 19.37
C ALA A 17 10.38 10.79 18.91
N GLY A 18 11.38 10.66 18.03
CA GLY A 18 11.78 9.35 17.54
C GLY A 18 12.98 9.39 16.62
N ASP A 19 13.48 8.23 16.26
CA ASP A 19 14.52 8.02 15.28
C ASP A 19 14.06 7.12 14.16
N MET A 20 14.81 7.10 13.06
CA MET A 20 14.57 6.26 11.90
C MET A 20 15.92 5.77 11.37
N HIS A 21 15.98 4.50 11.05
CA HIS A 21 17.15 3.86 10.46
C HIS A 21 16.87 3.47 9.01
N THR A 22 17.68 3.99 8.10
CA THR A 22 17.58 3.64 6.67
C THR A 22 18.81 2.85 6.25
N ASN A 23 18.58 1.67 5.68
CA ASN A 23 19.61 0.83 5.07
C ASN A 23 19.24 0.58 3.61
N GLY A 24 20.24 0.64 2.75
CA GLY A 24 20.01 0.42 1.33
C GLY A 24 21.31 0.23 0.57
N PHE A 25 21.16 0.04 -0.73
CA PHE A 25 22.27 -0.02 -1.66
C PHE A 25 21.92 0.70 -2.97
N ASP A 26 22.95 1.21 -3.63
CA ASP A 26 22.92 1.71 -4.98
C ASP A 26 23.95 0.96 -5.81
N LEU A 27 23.52 0.42 -6.95
CA LEU A 27 24.36 -0.28 -7.91
C LEU A 27 24.30 0.46 -9.25
N GLU A 28 25.45 0.77 -9.79
CA GLU A 28 25.57 1.30 -11.15
C GLU A 28 26.56 0.41 -11.94
N LEU A 29 26.11 -0.07 -13.08
CA LEU A 29 26.96 -0.82 -14.04
C LEU A 29 26.91 -0.10 -15.38
N ARG A 30 28.09 0.18 -15.93
CA ARG A 30 28.22 0.77 -17.26
C ARG A 30 29.15 -0.10 -18.11
N TRP A 31 28.71 -0.36 -19.31
CA TRP A 31 29.47 -1.08 -20.31
C TRP A 31 29.48 -0.28 -21.62
N ARG A 32 30.64 -0.20 -22.26
CA ARG A 32 30.79 0.35 -23.60
C ARG A 32 31.81 -0.46 -24.34
N ASP A 33 31.49 -0.80 -25.60
CA ASP A 33 32.38 -1.57 -26.45
C ASP A 33 32.08 -1.33 -27.92
N ARG A 34 32.87 -1.92 -28.80
CA ARG A 34 32.73 -1.83 -30.24
C ARG A 34 32.84 -3.21 -30.88
N ILE A 35 31.91 -3.53 -31.76
CA ILE A 35 31.94 -4.73 -32.60
C ILE A 35 31.97 -4.31 -34.04
N GLY A 36 33.14 -4.44 -34.69
CA GLY A 36 33.36 -3.98 -36.07
C GLY A 36 33.19 -2.46 -36.19
N LYS A 37 32.11 -2.01 -36.84
CA LYS A 37 31.77 -0.60 -37.02
C LYS A 37 30.64 -0.11 -36.12
N VAL A 38 30.15 -0.98 -35.23
CA VAL A 38 29.06 -0.65 -34.29
C VAL A 38 29.64 -0.34 -32.93
N ASP A 39 29.47 0.89 -32.47
CA ASP A 39 29.69 1.26 -31.07
C ASP A 39 28.41 1.00 -30.31
N TYR A 40 28.49 0.37 -29.13
CA TYR A 40 27.34 0.11 -28.30
C TYR A 40 27.64 0.35 -26.82
N TRP A 41 26.60 0.65 -26.05
CA TRP A 41 26.72 0.83 -24.61
C TRP A 41 25.46 0.35 -23.88
N ALA A 42 25.66 0.00 -22.63
CA ALA A 42 24.62 -0.30 -21.67
C ALA A 42 24.95 0.38 -20.34
N ALA A 43 23.93 0.95 -19.68
CA ALA A 43 24.04 1.46 -18.32
C ALA A 43 22.85 0.97 -17.52
N LEU A 44 23.11 0.25 -16.44
CA LEU A 44 22.13 -0.27 -15.48
C LEU A 44 22.31 0.46 -14.16
N ASN A 45 21.20 0.97 -13.61
CA ASN A 45 21.13 1.47 -12.25
C ASN A 45 20.10 0.60 -11.50
N LEU A 46 20.42 0.23 -10.28
CA LEU A 46 19.52 -0.48 -9.37
C LEU A 46 19.73 0.04 -7.96
N SER A 47 18.66 0.50 -7.34
CA SER A 47 18.68 0.94 -5.95
C SER A 47 17.54 0.33 -5.16
N ASP A 48 17.81 0.08 -3.89
CA ASP A 48 16.79 -0.31 -2.92
C ASP A 48 17.18 0.22 -1.54
N TYR A 49 16.16 0.60 -0.76
CA TYR A 49 16.35 0.98 0.63
C TYR A 49 15.12 0.64 1.47
N THR A 50 15.35 0.38 2.74
CA THR A 50 14.32 0.16 3.74
C THR A 50 14.54 1.13 4.90
N SER A 51 13.51 1.90 5.22
CA SER A 51 13.51 2.84 6.34
C SER A 51 12.61 2.29 7.44
N MET A 52 13.22 1.97 8.58
CA MET A 52 12.52 1.43 9.74
C MET A 52 12.42 2.49 10.83
N MET A 53 11.24 2.61 11.43
CA MET A 53 11.04 3.46 12.60
C MET A 53 11.75 2.83 13.80
N GLY A 54 12.63 3.59 14.42
CA GLY A 54 13.32 3.19 15.66
C GLY A 54 12.50 3.58 16.88
N ASN A 55 13.19 4.00 17.94
CA ASN A 55 12.53 4.35 19.19
C ASN A 55 11.66 5.61 19.03
N MET A 56 10.36 5.44 19.14
CA MET A 56 9.34 6.49 19.03
C MET A 56 8.88 7.04 20.40
N ARG A 57 9.56 6.66 21.49
CA ARG A 57 9.21 7.05 22.88
C ARG A 57 7.74 6.78 23.22
N GLY A 58 7.21 5.66 22.74
CA GLY A 58 5.81 5.29 22.92
C GLY A 58 4.81 6.09 22.08
N THR A 59 5.29 6.95 21.17
CA THR A 59 4.41 7.70 20.27
C THR A 59 4.15 6.89 19.00
N GLU A 60 2.91 6.90 18.56
CA GLU A 60 2.45 6.23 17.36
C GLU A 60 1.64 7.19 16.50
N PHE A 61 1.93 7.26 15.21
CA PHE A 61 1.15 8.05 14.27
C PHE A 61 0.34 7.12 13.39
N THR A 62 -0.96 7.12 13.60
CA THR A 62 -1.89 6.23 12.90
C THR A 62 -2.89 7.02 12.05
N GLY A 63 -3.18 6.46 10.89
CA GLY A 63 -4.15 6.98 9.93
C GLY A 63 -4.42 5.91 8.89
N VAL A 64 -4.37 6.29 7.63
CA VAL A 64 -4.34 5.35 6.49
C VAL A 64 -2.95 4.68 6.39
N LYS A 65 -1.93 5.34 6.94
CA LYS A 65 -0.57 4.81 7.12
C LYS A 65 -0.21 4.86 8.59
N ILE A 66 0.78 4.07 8.98
CA ILE A 66 1.29 4.00 10.35
C ILE A 66 2.78 4.29 10.37
N ASN A 67 3.20 5.02 11.41
CA ASN A 67 4.59 5.09 11.85
C ASN A 67 4.61 4.65 13.31
N ARG A 68 5.14 3.46 13.54
CA ARG A 68 5.24 2.79 14.84
C ARG A 68 6.65 2.23 14.98
N GLU A 69 7.18 2.20 16.19
CA GLU A 69 8.45 1.53 16.49
C GLU A 69 8.48 0.11 15.90
N GLY A 70 9.54 -0.20 15.16
CA GLY A 70 9.71 -1.49 14.49
C GLY A 70 8.91 -1.66 13.20
N SER A 71 8.11 -0.66 12.77
CA SER A 71 7.45 -0.70 11.46
C SER A 71 8.30 -0.01 10.39
N GLU A 72 8.08 -0.40 9.14
CA GLU A 72 8.59 0.37 8.01
C GLU A 72 7.92 1.74 7.95
N PHE A 73 8.69 2.77 7.60
CA PHE A 73 8.18 4.14 7.48
C PHE A 73 7.03 4.24 6.49
N MET A 74 5.94 4.91 6.89
CA MET A 74 4.75 5.13 6.07
C MET A 74 4.09 3.83 5.58
N ASN A 75 4.12 2.77 6.38
CA ASN A 75 3.46 1.52 6.08
C ASN A 75 1.92 1.72 5.96
N TRP A 76 1.28 1.05 5.00
CA TRP A 76 -0.18 1.04 4.93
C TRP A 76 -0.77 0.36 6.16
N TYR A 77 -1.83 0.94 6.71
CA TYR A 77 -2.44 0.49 7.96
C TYR A 77 -3.94 0.33 7.81
N GLY A 78 -4.45 -0.86 8.09
CA GLY A 78 -5.86 -1.15 7.91
C GLY A 78 -6.24 -2.56 8.29
N TYR A 79 -7.48 -2.91 7.99
CA TYR A 79 -8.02 -4.25 8.22
C TYR A 79 -7.57 -5.21 7.12
N VAL A 80 -7.45 -6.49 7.48
CA VAL A 80 -7.30 -7.58 6.52
C VAL A 80 -8.69 -8.00 6.07
N CYS A 81 -8.94 -7.96 4.76
CA CYS A 81 -10.20 -8.41 4.17
C CYS A 81 -10.13 -9.89 3.83
N ASP A 82 -11.12 -10.67 4.26
CA ASP A 82 -11.27 -12.09 3.95
C ASP A 82 -12.31 -12.36 2.84
N GLY A 83 -12.82 -11.31 2.21
CA GLY A 83 -13.79 -11.38 1.14
C GLY A 83 -15.05 -10.58 1.41
N ILE A 84 -16.19 -11.07 0.93
CA ILE A 84 -17.50 -10.43 1.02
C ILE A 84 -18.47 -11.39 1.72
N TYR A 85 -19.34 -10.88 2.57
CA TYR A 85 -20.44 -11.67 3.16
C TYR A 85 -21.40 -12.12 2.06
N GLN A 86 -21.45 -13.43 1.79
CA GLN A 86 -22.24 -14.01 0.71
C GLN A 86 -23.69 -14.31 1.11
N THR A 87 -23.92 -14.62 2.37
CA THR A 87 -25.23 -15.02 2.91
C THR A 87 -25.53 -14.40 4.26
N GLN A 88 -26.79 -14.32 4.64
CA GLN A 88 -27.18 -13.87 5.98
C GLN A 88 -26.59 -14.76 7.08
N THR A 89 -26.51 -16.06 6.86
CA THR A 89 -25.87 -16.99 7.80
C THR A 89 -24.38 -16.67 8.00
N ASP A 90 -23.69 -16.26 6.94
CA ASP A 90 -22.30 -15.84 7.04
C ASP A 90 -22.17 -14.53 7.84
N VAL A 91 -23.06 -13.56 7.63
CA VAL A 91 -23.14 -12.34 8.44
C VAL A 91 -23.38 -12.68 9.91
N ASP A 92 -24.32 -13.56 10.22
CA ASP A 92 -24.73 -13.87 11.59
C ASP A 92 -23.61 -14.58 12.38
N ASN A 93 -22.84 -15.42 11.71
CA ASN A 93 -21.83 -16.28 12.34
C ASN A 93 -20.39 -15.73 12.26
N SER A 94 -20.19 -14.56 11.69
CA SER A 94 -18.83 -13.99 11.56
C SER A 94 -18.63 -12.73 12.41
N PRO A 95 -17.40 -12.42 12.82
CA PRO A 95 -17.05 -11.15 13.45
C PRO A 95 -17.49 -9.96 12.58
N LYS A 96 -17.99 -8.90 13.21
CA LYS A 96 -18.55 -7.72 12.51
C LYS A 96 -17.90 -6.44 13.01
N LEU A 97 -17.73 -5.50 12.09
CA LEU A 97 -17.26 -4.16 12.41
C LEU A 97 -18.32 -3.35 13.18
N ASN A 98 -19.59 -3.56 12.86
CA ASN A 98 -20.74 -2.95 13.54
C ASN A 98 -22.02 -3.75 13.25
N ASN A 99 -23.12 -3.30 13.84
CA ASN A 99 -24.42 -3.99 13.70
C ASN A 99 -25.15 -3.74 12.36
N ASN A 100 -24.64 -2.83 11.54
CA ASN A 100 -25.26 -2.50 10.24
C ASN A 100 -24.68 -3.29 9.07
N VAL A 101 -23.74 -4.21 9.36
CA VAL A 101 -23.15 -5.08 8.33
C VAL A 101 -24.22 -5.97 7.72
N ALA A 102 -24.25 -6.05 6.41
CA ALA A 102 -25.20 -6.79 5.61
C ALA A 102 -24.51 -7.72 4.59
N VAL A 103 -25.28 -8.56 3.95
CA VAL A 103 -24.83 -9.37 2.80
C VAL A 103 -24.38 -8.44 1.68
N GLY A 104 -23.18 -8.70 1.13
CA GLY A 104 -22.54 -7.85 0.12
C GLY A 104 -21.48 -6.90 0.70
N ASP A 105 -21.41 -6.74 2.01
CA ASP A 105 -20.36 -5.94 2.66
C ASP A 105 -19.03 -6.70 2.76
N LEU A 106 -17.93 -5.95 2.95
CA LEU A 106 -16.60 -6.53 3.15
C LEU A 106 -16.52 -7.26 4.50
N LYS A 107 -15.99 -8.46 4.46
CA LYS A 107 -15.72 -9.30 5.64
C LYS A 107 -14.28 -9.11 6.07
N TYR A 108 -14.09 -8.59 7.27
CA TYR A 108 -12.78 -8.37 7.85
C TYR A 108 -12.40 -9.48 8.80
N ARG A 109 -11.09 -9.72 8.88
CA ARG A 109 -10.51 -10.72 9.79
C ARG A 109 -10.41 -10.18 11.20
N ASP A 110 -10.93 -10.94 12.15
CA ASP A 110 -10.66 -10.77 13.57
C ASP A 110 -9.25 -11.31 13.86
N ILE A 111 -8.36 -10.42 14.21
CA ILE A 111 -6.94 -10.73 14.42
C ILE A 111 -6.60 -10.77 15.89
N SER A 112 -7.17 -9.84 16.66
CA SER A 112 -6.81 -9.65 18.06
C SER A 112 -7.96 -9.03 18.86
N GLY A 113 -7.82 -9.02 20.15
CA GLY A 113 -8.70 -8.39 21.13
C GLY A 113 -7.91 -7.95 22.36
N PRO A 114 -8.58 -7.57 23.45
CA PRO A 114 -7.93 -7.11 24.69
C PRO A 114 -6.89 -8.08 25.26
N ASP A 115 -7.09 -9.37 25.06
CA ASP A 115 -6.20 -10.44 25.55
C ASP A 115 -5.15 -10.87 24.49
N GLY A 116 -5.03 -10.14 23.38
CA GLY A 116 -4.13 -10.46 22.28
C GLY A 116 -4.56 -11.65 21.44
N LYS A 117 -5.84 -12.03 21.48
CA LYS A 117 -6.45 -13.12 20.71
C LYS A 117 -7.76 -12.63 20.07
N PRO A 118 -8.22 -13.28 18.97
CA PRO A 118 -9.51 -13.00 18.38
C PRO A 118 -10.64 -13.04 19.42
N ASP A 119 -11.48 -12.00 19.45
CA ASP A 119 -12.55 -11.84 20.45
C ASP A 119 -13.98 -11.92 19.87
N GLY A 120 -14.10 -12.17 18.56
CA GLY A 120 -15.38 -12.27 17.86
C GLY A 120 -15.92 -10.92 17.38
N LYS A 121 -15.13 -9.85 17.47
CA LYS A 121 -15.51 -8.50 17.04
C LYS A 121 -14.42 -7.90 16.17
N ILE A 122 -14.78 -6.98 15.30
CA ILE A 122 -13.81 -6.20 14.52
C ILE A 122 -13.71 -4.80 15.13
N SER A 123 -12.53 -4.43 15.59
CA SER A 123 -12.27 -3.12 16.20
C SER A 123 -11.10 -2.40 15.55
N ALA A 124 -11.11 -1.06 15.61
CA ALA A 124 -10.01 -0.27 15.07
C ALA A 124 -8.73 -0.34 15.92
N GLU A 125 -8.88 -0.71 17.19
CA GLU A 125 -7.80 -0.79 18.15
C GLU A 125 -6.99 -2.09 18.03
N TYR A 126 -7.65 -3.21 17.76
CA TYR A 126 -7.04 -4.54 17.83
C TYR A 126 -6.86 -5.22 16.46
N ASP A 127 -7.72 -4.90 15.46
CA ASP A 127 -7.74 -5.63 14.18
C ASP A 127 -7.13 -4.90 13.01
N ARG A 128 -6.72 -3.64 13.21
CA ARG A 128 -5.93 -2.93 12.21
C ARG A 128 -4.46 -3.29 12.38
N VAL A 129 -3.82 -3.62 11.27
CA VAL A 129 -2.42 -4.06 11.23
C VAL A 129 -1.64 -3.34 10.14
N PRO A 130 -0.31 -3.25 10.27
CA PRO A 130 0.55 -2.86 9.16
C PRO A 130 0.38 -3.86 8.00
N LEU A 131 -0.01 -3.38 6.83
CA LEU A 131 -0.29 -4.23 5.68
C LEU A 131 0.95 -4.41 4.82
N LYS A 132 1.43 -3.33 4.22
CA LYS A 132 2.58 -3.33 3.29
C LYS A 132 3.23 -1.96 3.25
N GLY A 133 4.53 -1.91 2.92
CA GLY A 133 5.27 -0.67 2.72
C GLY A 133 4.75 0.14 1.53
N SER A 134 4.66 1.45 1.68
CA SER A 134 4.25 2.35 0.59
C SER A 134 5.43 2.90 -0.20
N LEU A 135 6.65 2.68 0.26
CA LEU A 135 7.86 3.11 -0.43
C LEU A 135 8.17 2.16 -1.60
N PRO A 136 8.74 2.68 -2.69
CA PRO A 136 9.17 1.85 -3.80
C PRO A 136 10.43 1.06 -3.43
N HIS A 137 10.49 -0.21 -3.84
CA HIS A 137 11.64 -1.09 -3.71
C HIS A 137 12.14 -1.55 -5.07
N PHE A 138 13.45 -1.76 -5.18
CA PHE A 138 14.12 -2.18 -6.40
C PHE A 138 13.81 -1.23 -7.56
N VAL A 139 14.13 0.05 -7.35
CA VAL A 139 14.03 1.05 -8.40
C VAL A 139 15.18 0.84 -9.39
N TYR A 140 14.86 0.68 -10.66
CA TYR A 140 15.86 0.38 -11.67
C TYR A 140 15.72 1.26 -12.92
N GLY A 141 16.85 1.48 -13.58
CA GLY A 141 16.93 2.11 -14.87
C GLY A 141 17.90 1.35 -15.76
N LEU A 142 17.56 1.14 -17.02
CA LEU A 142 18.42 0.55 -18.04
C LEU A 142 18.44 1.44 -19.27
N ASN A 143 19.62 1.91 -19.62
CA ASN A 143 19.86 2.66 -20.86
C ASN A 143 20.71 1.82 -21.78
N LEU A 144 20.26 1.64 -23.00
CA LEU A 144 20.97 0.94 -24.07
C LEU A 144 21.16 1.90 -25.23
N GLY A 145 22.28 1.74 -25.94
CA GLY A 145 22.48 2.49 -27.15
C GLY A 145 23.45 1.83 -28.10
N ALA A 146 23.32 2.19 -29.37
CA ALA A 146 24.21 1.77 -30.44
C ALA A 146 24.35 2.85 -31.48
N ALA A 147 25.56 2.97 -32.06
CA ALA A 147 25.88 3.86 -33.15
C ALA A 147 26.51 3.10 -34.29
N TYR A 148 26.04 3.34 -35.50
CA TYR A 148 26.57 2.74 -36.75
C TYR A 148 26.44 3.67 -37.91
N ASN A 149 27.56 3.97 -38.57
CA ASN A 149 27.61 4.69 -39.84
C ASN A 149 26.77 6.00 -39.89
N GLY A 150 26.82 6.79 -38.80
CA GLY A 150 26.09 8.05 -38.67
C GLY A 150 24.67 7.95 -38.16
N PHE A 151 24.19 6.74 -37.84
CA PHE A 151 22.93 6.50 -37.17
C PHE A 151 23.17 6.17 -35.69
N ASP A 152 22.41 6.83 -34.81
CA ASP A 152 22.41 6.58 -33.38
C ASP A 152 21.02 6.05 -32.94
N PHE A 153 21.06 5.04 -32.11
CA PHE A 153 19.87 4.46 -31.50
C PHE A 153 20.03 4.40 -29.97
N SER A 154 18.99 4.78 -29.25
CA SER A 154 18.98 4.68 -27.79
C SER A 154 17.62 4.22 -27.27
N LEU A 155 17.65 3.40 -26.23
CA LEU A 155 16.50 2.94 -25.46
C LEU A 155 16.73 3.24 -23.99
N SER A 156 15.68 3.73 -23.32
CA SER A 156 15.69 3.96 -21.89
C SER A 156 14.50 3.25 -21.27
N PHE A 157 14.77 2.44 -20.25
CA PHE A 157 13.78 1.75 -19.43
C PHE A 157 13.93 2.21 -18.00
N GLN A 158 12.82 2.38 -17.31
CA GLN A 158 12.80 2.60 -15.87
C GLN A 158 11.63 1.86 -15.26
N GLY A 159 11.78 1.45 -14.00
CA GLY A 159 10.71 0.76 -13.32
C GLY A 159 10.96 0.63 -11.82
N VAL A 160 9.94 0.11 -11.17
CA VAL A 160 9.93 -0.21 -9.75
C VAL A 160 9.57 -1.69 -9.62
N GLY A 161 10.43 -2.45 -8.95
CA GLY A 161 10.22 -3.90 -8.79
C GLY A 161 9.08 -4.22 -7.84
N LYS A 162 8.88 -3.40 -6.79
CA LYS A 162 7.83 -3.62 -5.80
C LYS A 162 7.41 -2.30 -5.16
N GLN A 163 6.10 -2.05 -5.19
CA GLN A 163 5.49 -0.96 -4.44
C GLN A 163 4.03 -1.29 -4.16
N TRP A 164 3.54 -0.93 -2.99
CA TRP A 164 2.15 -1.07 -2.64
C TRP A 164 1.49 0.30 -2.58
N SER A 165 0.42 0.46 -3.31
CA SER A 165 -0.36 1.69 -3.33
C SER A 165 -1.83 1.39 -3.06
N ARG A 166 -2.50 2.34 -2.43
CA ARG A 166 -3.95 2.31 -2.32
C ARG A 166 -4.55 2.70 -3.68
N LYS A 167 -5.48 1.92 -4.18
CA LYS A 167 -6.28 2.33 -5.33
C LYS A 167 -7.11 3.55 -4.96
N THR A 168 -7.22 4.50 -5.88
CA THR A 168 -8.07 5.68 -5.67
C THR A 168 -9.55 5.28 -5.72
N PRO A 169 -10.46 5.99 -5.01
CA PRO A 169 -11.89 5.71 -5.07
C PRO A 169 -12.43 5.63 -6.50
N VAL A 170 -12.00 6.53 -7.38
CA VAL A 170 -12.41 6.55 -8.80
C VAL A 170 -12.13 5.23 -9.54
N MET A 171 -11.15 4.46 -9.09
CA MET A 171 -10.78 3.17 -9.71
C MET A 171 -11.53 1.97 -9.15
N VAL A 172 -12.11 2.09 -7.95
CA VAL A 172 -12.67 0.93 -7.23
C VAL A 172 -14.08 1.16 -6.68
N GLU A 173 -14.54 2.41 -6.71
CA GLU A 173 -15.90 2.78 -6.29
C GLU A 173 -16.67 3.23 -7.52
N GLY A 174 -17.85 2.68 -7.73
CA GLY A 174 -18.77 3.18 -8.75
C GLY A 174 -19.30 4.55 -8.33
N LEU A 175 -19.49 5.46 -9.28
CA LEU A 175 -20.15 6.75 -9.09
C LEU A 175 -19.64 7.53 -7.88
N VAL A 176 -18.34 7.73 -7.78
CA VAL A 176 -17.70 8.51 -6.68
C VAL A 176 -18.30 9.93 -6.53
N ASN A 177 -18.75 10.48 -7.64
CA ASN A 177 -19.55 11.71 -7.67
C ASN A 177 -20.45 11.74 -8.92
N ASN A 178 -21.37 12.73 -8.96
CA ASN A 178 -22.36 12.85 -10.04
C ASN A 178 -21.78 13.07 -11.46
N TRP A 179 -20.47 13.30 -11.58
CA TRP A 179 -19.78 13.61 -12.82
C TRP A 179 -18.85 12.49 -13.30
N THR A 180 -18.72 11.42 -12.53
CA THR A 180 -17.87 10.28 -12.89
C THR A 180 -18.67 9.17 -13.54
N ASN A 181 -18.10 8.56 -14.57
CA ASN A 181 -18.64 7.32 -15.15
C ASN A 181 -18.25 6.13 -14.27
N PHE A 182 -19.01 5.06 -14.39
CA PHE A 182 -18.68 3.77 -13.80
C PHE A 182 -17.43 3.20 -14.50
N PRO A 183 -16.35 2.86 -13.76
CA PRO A 183 -15.16 2.33 -14.38
C PRO A 183 -15.40 0.93 -14.98
N GLU A 184 -14.98 0.72 -16.22
CA GLU A 184 -15.04 -0.60 -16.86
C GLU A 184 -14.30 -1.69 -16.08
N LEU A 185 -13.24 -1.30 -15.35
CA LEU A 185 -12.45 -2.20 -14.52
C LEU A 185 -13.26 -2.95 -13.47
N ILE A 186 -14.34 -2.35 -12.95
CA ILE A 186 -15.17 -2.93 -11.89
C ILE A 186 -16.53 -3.42 -12.43
N ASP A 187 -16.79 -3.24 -13.72
CA ASP A 187 -18.03 -3.72 -14.33
C ASP A 187 -18.09 -5.25 -14.28
N GLY A 188 -19.18 -5.78 -13.74
CA GLY A 188 -19.36 -7.21 -13.50
C GLY A 188 -18.49 -7.82 -12.39
N GLN A 189 -17.62 -7.04 -11.73
CA GLN A 189 -16.72 -7.51 -10.66
C GLN A 189 -17.17 -7.04 -9.25
N TYR A 190 -18.44 -6.88 -9.04
CA TYR A 190 -19.03 -6.48 -7.77
C TYR A 190 -20.12 -7.44 -7.32
N TRP A 191 -20.28 -7.57 -6.03
CA TRP A 191 -21.36 -8.33 -5.45
C TRP A 191 -22.72 -7.65 -5.73
N SER A 192 -23.72 -8.41 -6.11
CA SER A 192 -25.08 -7.91 -6.30
C SER A 192 -26.11 -8.97 -5.98
N LYS A 193 -27.24 -8.56 -5.41
CA LYS A 193 -28.39 -9.43 -5.18
C LYS A 193 -29.04 -9.96 -6.49
N TYR A 194 -28.68 -9.39 -7.62
CA TYR A 194 -29.17 -9.80 -8.94
C TYR A 194 -28.21 -10.76 -9.66
N ASN A 195 -27.00 -10.93 -9.13
CA ASN A 195 -26.01 -11.87 -9.66
C ASN A 195 -26.34 -13.30 -9.22
N THR A 196 -25.84 -14.27 -9.97
CA THR A 196 -25.80 -15.66 -9.50
C THR A 196 -24.80 -15.84 -8.36
N ALA A 197 -24.93 -16.95 -7.60
CA ALA A 197 -23.96 -17.26 -6.53
C ALA A 197 -22.53 -17.39 -7.08
N GLU A 198 -22.34 -17.93 -8.28
CA GLU A 198 -21.04 -18.06 -8.95
C GLU A 198 -20.44 -16.70 -9.30
N GLN A 199 -21.25 -15.77 -9.84
CA GLN A 199 -20.82 -14.41 -10.14
C GLN A 199 -20.43 -13.66 -8.87
N ASN A 200 -21.19 -13.78 -7.79
CA ASN A 200 -20.87 -13.16 -6.50
C ASN A 200 -19.62 -13.75 -5.86
N ALA A 201 -19.40 -15.06 -5.99
CA ALA A 201 -18.18 -15.69 -5.51
C ALA A 201 -16.93 -15.26 -6.28
N ALA A 202 -17.07 -14.95 -7.57
CA ALA A 202 -15.98 -14.45 -8.41
C ALA A 202 -15.64 -12.96 -8.16
N ALA A 203 -16.57 -12.20 -7.57
CA ALA A 203 -16.44 -10.78 -7.26
C ALA A 203 -15.63 -10.48 -5.96
N GLN A 204 -14.83 -11.41 -5.46
CA GLN A 204 -14.02 -11.29 -4.21
C GLN A 204 -12.71 -10.54 -4.42
#